data_756c6aae0ec41f15d821cd1de7e22ab6
#
_entry.id   756c6aae0ec41f15d821cd1de7e22ab6
#
_cell.length_a   1.000
_cell.length_b   1.000
_cell.length_c   1.000
_cell.angle_alpha   90.00
_cell.angle_beta   90.00
_cell.angle_gamma   90.00
#
_symmetry.space_group_name_H-M   'P 1'
#
loop_
_entity.id
_entity.type
_entity.pdbx_description
1 polymer ?
#
loop_
_entity_poly.entity_id
_entity_poly.type
_entity_poly.pdbx_seq_one_letter_code
_entity_poly.pdbx_strand_id
1 'polypeptide(L)'
;MAPGETLWRISKQYGTTVDAIMAENGITDVRSVATGARLRVPTVASVDARRDDARTYASRDPRGTAGGSPHFGWPVEGEIISRFGTRHGHPHEGIDIRAPKGTRVYAAEAGRVIHADATLEGYGKMIVIKHTGHLYTVYAHNSKLLVHPGDFVEKGQAIAEVGQSGNATTPHLHFEIRTDQTPHDPLGYLE
;
A
#
# COMPACT_ATOMS: atom_id res chain seq x y z
N MET A 1 0.36 -11.59 -17.12
CA MET A 1 1.22 -11.31 -15.93
C MET A 1 2.51 -12.09 -16.06
N ALA A 2 3.65 -11.43 -15.98
CA ALA A 2 4.95 -12.10 -15.92
C ALA A 2 5.19 -12.71 -14.51
N PRO A 3 6.12 -13.68 -14.36
CA PRO A 3 6.53 -14.16 -13.04
C PRO A 3 7.00 -13.01 -12.15
N GLY A 4 6.45 -12.89 -10.93
CA GLY A 4 6.75 -11.80 -10.00
C GLY A 4 6.06 -10.46 -10.30
N GLU A 5 5.19 -10.39 -11.29
CA GLU A 5 4.39 -9.21 -11.59
C GLU A 5 3.11 -9.21 -10.75
N THR A 6 2.77 -8.08 -10.15
CA THR A 6 1.56 -7.92 -9.33
C THR A 6 0.60 -6.92 -9.97
N LEU A 7 -0.70 -6.99 -9.64
CA LEU A 7 -1.69 -6.01 -10.11
C LEU A 7 -1.32 -4.59 -9.72
N TRP A 8 -0.70 -4.41 -8.55
CA TRP A 8 -0.23 -3.10 -8.11
C TRP A 8 0.92 -2.57 -8.98
N ARG A 9 1.91 -3.43 -9.34
CA ARG A 9 2.99 -3.05 -10.25
C ARG A 9 2.46 -2.67 -11.63
N ILE A 10 1.50 -3.44 -12.14
CA ILE A 10 0.83 -3.16 -13.41
C ILE A 10 0.08 -1.83 -13.32
N SER A 11 -0.64 -1.57 -12.23
CA SER A 11 -1.36 -0.31 -12.05
C SER A 11 -0.41 0.91 -12.06
N LYS A 12 0.73 0.83 -11.37
CA LYS A 12 1.79 1.85 -11.42
C LYS A 12 2.34 2.06 -12.83
N GLN A 13 2.66 0.97 -13.54
CA GLN A 13 3.25 1.03 -14.87
C GLN A 13 2.32 1.67 -15.92
N TYR A 14 1.02 1.44 -15.78
CA TYR A 14 0.02 1.90 -16.76
C TYR A 14 -0.83 3.08 -16.27
N GLY A 15 -0.50 3.69 -15.12
CA GLY A 15 -1.21 4.84 -14.57
C GLY A 15 -2.69 4.58 -14.30
N THR A 16 -3.01 3.36 -13.81
CA THR A 16 -4.37 2.94 -13.48
C THR A 16 -4.43 2.44 -12.03
N THR A 17 -5.60 2.02 -11.54
CA THR A 17 -5.75 1.47 -10.19
C THR A 17 -5.84 -0.05 -10.20
N VAL A 18 -5.49 -0.70 -9.09
CA VAL A 18 -5.67 -2.16 -8.92
C VAL A 18 -7.14 -2.53 -9.09
N ASP A 19 -8.05 -1.73 -8.54
CA ASP A 19 -9.49 -1.96 -8.65
C ASP A 19 -10.00 -1.86 -10.08
N ALA A 20 -9.53 -0.88 -10.84
CA ALA A 20 -9.90 -0.74 -12.24
C ALA A 20 -9.44 -1.96 -13.05
N ILE A 21 -8.22 -2.49 -12.79
CA ILE A 21 -7.74 -3.72 -13.41
C ILE A 21 -8.59 -4.91 -12.97
N MET A 22 -8.90 -5.04 -11.69
CA MET A 22 -9.73 -6.13 -11.16
C MET A 22 -11.14 -6.11 -11.74
N ALA A 23 -11.80 -4.95 -11.75
CA ALA A 23 -13.14 -4.77 -12.30
C ALA A 23 -13.20 -5.09 -13.79
N GLU A 24 -12.22 -4.60 -14.59
CA GLU A 24 -12.16 -4.85 -16.04
C GLU A 24 -11.98 -6.34 -16.40
N ASN A 25 -11.40 -7.13 -15.48
CA ASN A 25 -11.11 -8.55 -15.70
C ASN A 25 -12.03 -9.48 -14.89
N GLY A 26 -13.01 -8.96 -14.16
CA GLY A 26 -13.89 -9.76 -13.31
C GLY A 26 -13.16 -10.46 -12.15
N ILE A 27 -12.05 -9.89 -11.68
CA ILE A 27 -11.23 -10.45 -10.60
C ILE A 27 -11.80 -9.97 -9.26
N THR A 28 -12.26 -10.90 -8.44
CA THR A 28 -12.76 -10.62 -7.09
C THR A 28 -11.73 -10.86 -5.98
N ASP A 29 -10.69 -11.64 -6.28
CA ASP A 29 -9.58 -11.94 -5.37
C ASP A 29 -8.25 -11.83 -6.13
N VAL A 30 -7.35 -10.99 -5.65
CA VAL A 30 -6.01 -10.80 -6.24
C VAL A 30 -5.19 -12.09 -6.27
N ARG A 31 -5.48 -13.05 -5.38
CA ARG A 31 -4.82 -14.35 -5.34
C ARG A 31 -5.23 -15.27 -6.49
N SER A 32 -6.38 -15.01 -7.09
CA SER A 32 -6.88 -15.83 -8.21
C SER A 32 -6.15 -15.58 -9.52
N VAL A 33 -5.29 -14.56 -9.57
CA VAL A 33 -4.58 -14.17 -10.79
C VAL A 33 -3.33 -14.99 -10.97
N ALA A 34 -3.41 -16.00 -11.85
CA ALA A 34 -2.28 -16.87 -12.15
C ALA A 34 -1.19 -16.15 -12.98
N THR A 35 0.07 -16.57 -12.77
CA THR A 35 1.18 -16.22 -13.65
C THR A 35 0.85 -16.63 -15.08
N GLY A 36 1.07 -15.75 -16.06
CA GLY A 36 0.71 -15.97 -17.47
C GLY A 36 -0.69 -15.46 -17.84
N ALA A 37 -1.52 -15.04 -16.87
CA ALA A 37 -2.83 -14.47 -17.17
C ALA A 37 -2.72 -13.22 -18.07
N ARG A 38 -3.56 -13.14 -19.09
CA ARG A 38 -3.72 -11.93 -19.90
C ARG A 38 -4.73 -11.01 -19.21
N LEU A 39 -4.30 -9.81 -18.85
CA LEU A 39 -5.13 -8.81 -18.22
C LEU A 39 -5.44 -7.67 -19.18
N ARG A 40 -6.67 -7.22 -19.16
CA ARG A 40 -7.06 -5.94 -19.76
C ARG A 40 -6.71 -4.86 -18.76
N VAL A 41 -5.88 -3.90 -19.17
CA VAL A 41 -5.48 -2.78 -18.32
C VAL A 41 -6.23 -1.54 -18.82
N PRO A 42 -7.22 -1.03 -18.04
CA PRO A 42 -7.97 0.15 -18.44
C PRO A 42 -7.05 1.38 -18.41
N THR A 43 -7.19 2.26 -19.40
CA THR A 43 -6.53 3.57 -19.42
C THR A 43 -7.29 4.57 -18.57
N VAL A 44 -6.61 5.65 -18.11
CA VAL A 44 -7.17 6.67 -17.20
C VAL A 44 -8.51 7.24 -17.69
N ALA A 45 -8.72 7.32 -18.97
CA ALA A 45 -9.97 7.82 -19.58
C ALA A 45 -11.19 6.90 -19.36
N SER A 46 -11.00 5.62 -19.01
CA SER A 46 -12.10 4.65 -18.81
C SER A 46 -12.48 4.45 -17.33
N VAL A 47 -11.74 5.06 -16.40
CA VAL A 47 -11.91 4.86 -14.94
C VAL A 47 -13.03 5.73 -14.37
N ASP A 48 -13.32 6.88 -14.98
CA ASP A 48 -14.35 7.84 -14.51
C ASP A 48 -15.80 7.34 -14.62
N ALA A 49 -16.06 6.26 -15.33
CA ALA A 49 -17.42 5.80 -15.62
C ALA A 49 -17.99 4.76 -14.64
N ARG A 50 -17.21 4.24 -13.69
CA ARG A 50 -17.65 3.15 -12.78
C ARG A 50 -17.38 3.47 -11.32
N ARG A 51 -18.08 4.47 -10.79
CA ARG A 51 -18.02 4.92 -9.39
C ARG A 51 -18.82 4.09 -8.39
N ASP A 52 -19.29 2.88 -8.70
CA ASP A 52 -20.33 2.21 -7.90
C ASP A 52 -19.86 1.09 -6.93
N ASP A 53 -18.57 0.75 -6.87
CA ASP A 53 -18.14 -0.38 -6.02
C ASP A 53 -17.71 -0.01 -4.58
N ALA A 54 -17.85 1.26 -4.18
CA ALA A 54 -17.59 1.68 -2.78
C ALA A 54 -18.57 1.07 -1.78
N ARG A 55 -19.70 0.50 -2.23
CA ARG A 55 -20.74 -0.06 -1.35
C ARG A 55 -20.41 -1.42 -0.75
N THR A 56 -19.51 -2.19 -1.34
CA THR A 56 -19.25 -3.58 -0.90
C THR A 56 -18.29 -3.66 0.28
N TYR A 57 -17.46 -2.64 0.51
CA TYR A 57 -16.55 -2.57 1.66
C TYR A 57 -17.20 -1.93 2.89
N ALA A 58 -18.11 -0.99 2.72
CA ALA A 58 -18.83 -0.32 3.82
C ALA A 58 -19.74 -1.26 4.62
N SER A 59 -20.08 -2.44 4.08
CA SER A 59 -20.99 -3.38 4.74
C SER A 59 -20.31 -4.35 5.73
N ARG A 60 -18.99 -4.26 5.94
CA ARG A 60 -18.24 -5.09 6.90
C ARG A 60 -17.45 -4.31 7.95
N ASP A 61 -17.62 -3.01 8.04
CA ASP A 61 -17.09 -2.22 9.15
C ASP A 61 -18.15 -2.16 10.26
N PRO A 62 -17.96 -2.87 11.40
CA PRO A 62 -18.90 -2.82 12.51
C PRO A 62 -18.86 -1.49 13.29
N ARG A 63 -18.01 -0.54 12.91
CA ARG A 63 -17.83 0.75 13.56
C ARG A 63 -17.91 1.89 12.55
N GLY A 64 -19.11 2.08 11.96
CA GLY A 64 -19.39 3.18 11.03
C GLY A 64 -18.98 4.55 11.59
N THR A 65 -17.79 5.00 11.26
CA THR A 65 -17.40 6.39 11.41
C THR A 65 -17.56 7.07 10.06
N ALA A 66 -18.78 7.52 9.79
CA ALA A 66 -19.07 8.42 8.70
C ALA A 66 -18.46 9.80 9.00
N GLY A 67 -17.55 10.28 8.14
CA GLY A 67 -17.32 11.72 7.97
C GLY A 67 -16.15 12.36 8.69
N GLY A 68 -15.17 11.61 9.25
CA GLY A 68 -13.89 12.18 9.70
C GLY A 68 -12.80 12.00 8.63
N SER A 69 -11.83 12.92 8.56
CA SER A 69 -10.59 12.64 7.84
C SER A 69 -10.00 11.32 8.38
N PRO A 70 -9.55 10.40 7.52
CA PRO A 70 -9.02 9.14 8.02
C PRO A 70 -7.76 9.40 8.86
N HIS A 71 -7.83 9.02 10.14
CA HIS A 71 -6.72 9.14 11.08
C HIS A 71 -5.98 7.80 11.11
N PHE A 72 -4.74 7.82 10.67
CA PHE A 72 -3.87 6.65 10.63
C PHE A 72 -3.04 6.56 11.90
N GLY A 73 -2.93 5.38 12.47
CA GLY A 73 -2.00 5.13 13.58
C GLY A 73 -0.56 5.07 13.10
N TRP A 74 0.39 5.36 13.98
CA TRP A 74 1.82 5.21 13.71
C TRP A 74 2.16 3.76 13.39
N PRO A 75 2.81 3.48 12.23
CA PRO A 75 3.12 2.11 11.82
C PRO A 75 4.29 1.50 12.61
N VAL A 76 5.14 2.33 13.18
CA VAL A 76 6.28 1.94 14.04
C VAL A 76 6.66 3.12 14.92
N GLU A 77 7.14 2.84 16.12
CA GLU A 77 7.76 3.85 16.98
C GLU A 77 9.20 4.10 16.54
N GLY A 78 9.59 5.38 16.37
CA GLY A 78 10.94 5.73 15.96
C GLY A 78 11.12 7.20 15.59
N GLU A 79 12.36 7.54 15.26
CA GLU A 79 12.74 8.89 14.82
C GLU A 79 12.47 9.05 13.31
N ILE A 80 11.83 10.15 12.90
CA ILE A 80 11.72 10.51 11.49
C ILE A 80 13.08 11.01 10.99
N ILE A 81 13.74 10.22 10.18
CA ILE A 81 15.05 10.53 9.59
C ILE A 81 14.97 11.13 8.20
N SER A 82 13.82 11.03 7.54
CA SER A 82 13.54 11.67 6.26
C SER A 82 12.06 12.00 6.14
N ARG A 83 11.75 13.21 5.67
CA ARG A 83 10.39 13.70 5.48
C ARG A 83 9.94 13.54 4.04
N PHE A 84 8.63 13.59 3.84
CA PHE A 84 8.00 13.69 2.53
C PHE A 84 8.46 14.94 1.76
N GLY A 85 8.57 14.86 0.44
CA GLY A 85 8.89 15.98 -0.45
C GLY A 85 10.12 15.70 -1.32
N THR A 86 10.92 16.74 -1.59
CA THR A 86 12.11 16.62 -2.46
C THR A 86 13.37 16.45 -1.62
N ARG A 87 14.15 15.41 -1.91
CA ARG A 87 15.43 15.12 -1.27
C ARG A 87 16.53 15.00 -2.33
N HIS A 88 17.56 15.88 -2.25
CA HIS A 88 18.66 15.92 -3.23
C HIS A 88 18.20 15.95 -4.70
N GLY A 89 17.12 16.68 -4.99
CA GLY A 89 16.56 16.78 -6.34
C GLY A 89 15.67 15.61 -6.77
N HIS A 90 15.46 14.60 -5.92
CA HIS A 90 14.58 13.46 -6.17
C HIS A 90 13.35 13.49 -5.26
N PRO A 91 12.16 13.10 -5.76
CA PRO A 91 10.96 13.01 -4.94
C PRO A 91 11.12 11.89 -3.89
N HIS A 92 10.72 12.19 -2.65
CA HIS A 92 10.55 11.24 -1.56
C HIS A 92 9.05 11.14 -1.26
N GLU A 93 8.44 10.02 -1.65
CA GLU A 93 6.98 9.84 -1.67
C GLU A 93 6.37 9.46 -0.32
N GLY A 94 7.17 9.47 0.75
CA GLY A 94 6.75 9.09 2.10
C GLY A 94 7.62 9.69 3.19
N ILE A 95 7.62 9.05 4.35
CA ILE A 95 8.55 9.33 5.46
C ILE A 95 9.38 8.11 5.78
N ASP A 96 10.62 8.33 6.22
CA ASP A 96 11.48 7.26 6.73
C ASP A 96 11.54 7.34 8.26
N ILE A 97 11.16 6.26 8.94
CA ILE A 97 11.12 6.15 10.40
C ILE A 97 12.20 5.16 10.83
N ARG A 98 13.24 5.66 11.53
CA ARG A 98 14.32 4.82 12.03
C ARG A 98 13.82 3.94 13.16
N ALA A 99 14.07 2.63 13.04
CA ALA A 99 13.84 1.67 14.11
C ALA A 99 14.82 0.50 13.94
N PRO A 100 15.17 -0.22 15.01
CA PRO A 100 16.04 -1.39 14.94
C PRO A 100 15.47 -2.45 13.98
N LYS A 101 16.34 -3.16 13.24
CA LYS A 101 15.94 -4.29 12.42
C LYS A 101 15.21 -5.34 13.28
N GLY A 102 14.05 -5.81 12.80
CA GLY A 102 13.20 -6.76 13.50
C GLY A 102 12.11 -6.12 14.38
N THR A 103 12.12 -4.77 14.54
CA THR A 103 11.00 -4.07 15.19
C THR A 103 9.70 -4.33 14.44
N ARG A 104 8.60 -4.59 15.16
CA ARG A 104 7.29 -4.83 14.57
C ARG A 104 6.78 -3.61 13.84
N VAL A 105 6.25 -3.82 12.65
CA VAL A 105 5.52 -2.85 11.85
C VAL A 105 4.04 -3.18 11.92
N TYR A 106 3.22 -2.19 12.17
CA TYR A 106 1.77 -2.34 12.34
C TYR A 106 1.00 -1.67 11.21
N ALA A 107 -0.16 -2.23 10.88
CA ALA A 107 -1.08 -1.61 9.94
C ALA A 107 -1.61 -0.28 10.52
N ALA A 108 -1.37 0.82 9.82
CA ALA A 108 -1.77 2.15 10.26
C ALA A 108 -3.29 2.33 10.27
N GLU A 109 -4.03 1.56 9.46
CA GLU A 109 -5.48 1.48 9.43
C GLU A 109 -5.92 0.11 8.92
N ALA A 110 -7.17 -0.27 9.20
CA ALA A 110 -7.77 -1.50 8.71
C ALA A 110 -7.87 -1.51 7.18
N GLY A 111 -7.65 -2.67 6.55
CA GLY A 111 -7.74 -2.74 5.10
C GLY A 111 -7.37 -4.10 4.53
N ARG A 112 -7.36 -4.18 3.20
CA ARG A 112 -6.97 -5.38 2.46
C ARG A 112 -5.55 -5.25 1.92
N VAL A 113 -4.72 -6.24 2.19
CA VAL A 113 -3.38 -6.36 1.58
C VAL A 113 -3.53 -6.64 0.10
N ILE A 114 -3.04 -5.75 -0.74
CA ILE A 114 -3.07 -5.89 -2.21
C ILE A 114 -1.71 -6.23 -2.80
N HIS A 115 -0.65 -6.06 -2.02
CA HIS A 115 0.72 -6.44 -2.36
C HIS A 115 1.49 -6.80 -1.08
N ALA A 116 2.27 -7.88 -1.11
CA ALA A 116 3.21 -8.28 -0.07
C ALA A 116 4.33 -9.11 -0.70
N ASP A 117 5.38 -8.45 -1.19
CA ASP A 117 6.48 -9.09 -1.93
C ASP A 117 7.73 -8.19 -1.93
N ALA A 118 8.82 -8.66 -2.57
CA ALA A 118 10.10 -7.95 -2.74
C ALA A 118 10.40 -7.64 -4.22
N THR A 119 9.39 -7.62 -5.09
CA THR A 119 9.57 -7.54 -6.55
C THR A 119 9.77 -6.12 -7.08
N LEU A 120 9.50 -5.09 -6.30
CA LEU A 120 9.71 -3.70 -6.70
C LEU A 120 11.13 -3.26 -6.36
N GLU A 121 11.86 -2.91 -7.43
CA GLU A 121 13.20 -2.35 -7.30
C GLU A 121 13.16 -1.07 -6.45
N GLY A 122 14.10 -0.94 -5.53
CA GLY A 122 14.19 0.19 -4.62
C GLY A 122 13.46 -0.02 -3.29
N TYR A 123 12.21 -0.47 -3.30
CA TYR A 123 11.40 -0.65 -2.08
C TYR A 123 11.79 -1.88 -1.24
N GLY A 124 12.43 -2.87 -1.86
CA GLY A 124 12.73 -4.13 -1.20
C GLY A 124 11.45 -4.89 -0.81
N LYS A 125 11.46 -5.53 0.35
CA LYS A 125 10.24 -6.19 0.88
C LYS A 125 9.22 -5.15 1.30
N MET A 126 8.08 -5.13 0.64
CA MET A 126 7.05 -4.13 0.88
C MET A 126 5.65 -4.75 0.99
N ILE A 127 4.79 -4.02 1.68
CA ILE A 127 3.36 -4.29 1.78
C ILE A 127 2.62 -3.05 1.27
N VAL A 128 1.53 -3.26 0.54
CA VAL A 128 0.54 -2.23 0.22
C VAL A 128 -0.80 -2.69 0.76
N ILE A 129 -1.42 -1.83 1.56
CA ILE A 129 -2.76 -2.02 2.09
C ILE A 129 -3.69 -1.01 1.45
N LYS A 130 -4.82 -1.51 0.94
CA LYS A 130 -5.94 -0.70 0.46
C LYS A 130 -6.93 -0.49 1.60
N HIS A 131 -7.27 0.76 1.85
CA HIS A 131 -8.27 1.19 2.83
C HIS A 131 -9.56 1.68 2.15
N THR A 132 -10.51 2.15 2.94
CA THR A 132 -11.71 2.83 2.43
C THR A 132 -11.35 4.17 1.80
N GLY A 133 -12.21 4.71 0.92
CA GLY A 133 -12.04 6.06 0.34
C GLY A 133 -10.86 6.22 -0.63
N HIS A 134 -10.46 5.18 -1.36
CA HIS A 134 -9.35 5.19 -2.32
C HIS A 134 -7.97 5.47 -1.68
N LEU A 135 -7.84 5.24 -0.37
CA LEU A 135 -6.59 5.41 0.36
C LEU A 135 -5.77 4.11 0.36
N TYR A 136 -4.47 4.28 0.30
CA TYR A 136 -3.50 3.20 0.34
C TYR A 136 -2.36 3.57 1.27
N THR A 137 -1.82 2.57 1.98
CA THR A 137 -0.56 2.72 2.72
C THR A 137 0.49 1.77 2.18
N VAL A 138 1.73 2.24 2.13
CA VAL A 138 2.91 1.47 1.70
C VAL A 138 3.88 1.35 2.87
N TYR A 139 4.38 0.14 3.09
CA TYR A 139 5.35 -0.20 4.13
C TYR A 139 6.53 -0.89 3.46
N ALA A 140 7.68 -0.23 3.36
CA ALA A 140 8.82 -0.75 2.61
C ALA A 140 10.09 -0.94 3.45
N HIS A 141 11.12 -1.52 2.84
CA HIS A 141 12.42 -1.88 3.42
C HIS A 141 12.36 -2.93 4.53
N ASN A 142 11.27 -3.71 4.61
CA ASN A 142 11.08 -4.70 5.65
C ASN A 142 12.11 -5.84 5.58
N SER A 143 12.40 -6.45 6.73
CA SER A 143 13.20 -7.69 6.82
C SER A 143 12.32 -8.92 6.62
N LYS A 144 11.07 -8.87 7.08
CA LYS A 144 10.10 -9.97 7.03
C LYS A 144 8.70 -9.42 6.79
N LEU A 145 7.92 -10.11 5.97
CA LEU A 145 6.49 -9.89 5.78
C LEU A 145 5.72 -10.95 6.57
N LEU A 146 4.67 -10.55 7.26
CA LEU A 146 3.85 -11.42 8.13
C LEU A 146 2.45 -11.66 7.57
N VAL A 147 2.14 -11.02 6.44
CA VAL A 147 0.86 -11.10 5.75
C VAL A 147 1.06 -11.38 4.27
N HIS A 148 0.00 -11.82 3.60
CA HIS A 148 0.00 -12.15 2.18
C HIS A 148 -1.02 -11.30 1.41
N PRO A 149 -0.85 -11.14 0.10
CA PRO A 149 -1.87 -10.49 -0.74
C PRO A 149 -3.23 -11.15 -0.56
N GLY A 150 -4.27 -10.33 -0.39
CA GLY A 150 -5.64 -10.77 -0.15
C GLY A 150 -6.02 -10.87 1.34
N ASP A 151 -5.07 -10.84 2.27
CA ASP A 151 -5.40 -10.83 3.70
C ASP A 151 -6.12 -9.52 4.07
N PHE A 152 -7.08 -9.61 5.00
CA PHE A 152 -7.64 -8.44 5.66
C PHE A 152 -6.88 -8.23 6.98
N VAL A 153 -6.51 -6.98 7.27
CA VAL A 153 -5.80 -6.60 8.48
C VAL A 153 -6.58 -5.54 9.25
N GLU A 154 -6.47 -5.57 10.57
CA GLU A 154 -7.04 -4.56 11.46
C GLU A 154 -6.01 -3.46 11.74
N LYS A 155 -6.47 -2.24 12.09
CA LYS A 155 -5.61 -1.17 12.60
C LYS A 155 -4.81 -1.66 13.79
N GLY A 156 -3.49 -1.46 13.80
CA GLY A 156 -2.61 -1.94 14.86
C GLY A 156 -2.24 -3.42 14.77
N GLN A 157 -2.67 -4.17 13.75
CA GLN A 157 -2.21 -5.53 13.53
C GLN A 157 -0.75 -5.53 13.04
N ALA A 158 0.09 -6.43 13.60
CA ALA A 158 1.46 -6.62 13.13
C ALA A 158 1.47 -7.24 11.72
N ILE A 159 2.12 -6.55 10.76
CA ILE A 159 2.13 -6.93 9.34
C ILE A 159 3.53 -7.21 8.80
N ALA A 160 4.57 -6.65 9.41
CA ALA A 160 5.95 -6.83 8.99
C ALA A 160 6.95 -6.65 10.14
N GLU A 161 8.23 -6.75 9.81
CA GLU A 161 9.35 -6.38 10.68
C GLU A 161 10.27 -5.41 9.93
N VAL A 162 10.68 -4.32 10.61
CA VAL A 162 11.64 -3.34 10.07
C VAL A 162 12.89 -4.04 9.57
N GLY A 163 13.40 -3.57 8.45
CA GLY A 163 14.60 -4.11 7.84
C GLY A 163 15.48 -3.07 7.20
N GLN A 164 16.23 -3.54 6.21
CA GLN A 164 17.15 -2.77 5.39
C GLN A 164 17.18 -3.35 3.97
N SER A 165 16.03 -3.78 3.45
CA SER A 165 15.94 -4.34 2.11
C SER A 165 15.77 -3.26 1.04
N GLY A 166 16.02 -3.61 -0.23
CA GLY A 166 15.98 -2.63 -1.31
C GLY A 166 17.12 -1.61 -1.23
N ASN A 167 16.82 -0.34 -1.44
CA ASN A 167 17.80 0.75 -1.45
C ASN A 167 18.11 1.34 -0.06
N ALA A 168 17.60 0.75 1.02
CA ALA A 168 17.82 1.24 2.35
C ALA A 168 19.30 1.15 2.75
N THR A 169 19.88 2.27 3.18
CA THR A 169 21.28 2.34 3.63
C THR A 169 21.43 2.07 5.13
N THR A 170 20.36 2.22 5.89
CA THR A 170 20.28 1.96 7.34
C THR A 170 18.93 1.31 7.66
N PRO A 171 18.78 0.59 8.79
CA PRO A 171 17.49 0.06 9.19
C PRO A 171 16.46 1.18 9.42
N HIS A 172 15.34 1.14 8.69
CA HIS A 172 14.20 2.04 8.85
C HIS A 172 12.98 1.44 8.17
N LEU A 173 11.80 1.97 8.49
CA LEU A 173 10.57 1.79 7.73
C LEU A 173 10.39 2.98 6.80
N HIS A 174 10.24 2.75 5.50
CA HIS A 174 9.68 3.74 4.59
C HIS A 174 8.16 3.58 4.57
N PHE A 175 7.44 4.67 4.86
CA PHE A 175 5.99 4.68 4.99
C PHE A 175 5.37 5.75 4.09
N GLU A 176 4.37 5.35 3.28
CA GLU A 176 3.62 6.27 2.41
C GLU A 176 2.12 6.20 2.71
N ILE A 177 1.44 7.33 2.50
CA ILE A 177 -0.01 7.41 2.37
C ILE A 177 -0.32 7.96 0.97
N ARG A 178 -1.24 7.31 0.26
CA ARG A 178 -1.58 7.66 -1.12
C ARG A 178 -3.10 7.69 -1.31
N THR A 179 -3.57 8.62 -2.14
CA THR A 179 -4.89 8.52 -2.75
C THR A 179 -4.69 8.06 -4.18
N ASP A 180 -5.15 6.86 -4.50
CA ASP A 180 -4.85 6.16 -5.76
C ASP A 180 -3.32 6.14 -6.05
N GLN A 181 -2.85 6.91 -7.04
CA GLN A 181 -1.43 6.99 -7.40
C GLN A 181 -0.70 8.18 -6.78
N THR A 182 -1.44 9.13 -6.18
CA THR A 182 -0.88 10.39 -5.66
C THR A 182 -0.39 10.21 -4.23
N PRO A 183 0.91 10.39 -3.94
CA PRO A 183 1.44 10.37 -2.58
C PRO A 183 1.11 11.67 -1.84
N HIS A 184 0.87 11.55 -0.54
CA HIS A 184 0.63 12.65 0.38
C HIS A 184 1.63 12.61 1.52
N ASP A 185 1.87 13.77 2.18
CA ASP A 185 2.67 13.81 3.39
C ASP A 185 1.98 13.02 4.50
N PRO A 186 2.56 11.88 4.95
CA PRO A 186 1.95 11.05 5.97
C PRO A 186 1.71 11.77 7.30
N LEU A 187 2.52 12.80 7.62
CA LEU A 187 2.40 13.54 8.88
C LEU A 187 1.09 14.30 9.02
N GLY A 188 0.41 14.60 7.91
CA GLY A 188 -0.93 15.20 7.94
C GLY A 188 -2.06 14.22 8.27
N TYR A 189 -1.77 12.93 8.36
CA TYR A 189 -2.75 11.85 8.56
C TYR A 189 -2.48 11.03 9.84
N LEU A 190 -1.25 11.07 10.37
CA LEU A 190 -0.83 10.27 11.54
C LEU A 190 -1.22 10.94 12.85
N GLU A 191 -1.71 10.12 13.80
CA GLU A 191 -2.07 10.54 15.17
C GLU A 191 -1.57 9.52 16.23
#